data_c100b97f3d05d945336384e41f7dc97c
#
_entry.id   c100b97f3d05d945336384e41f7dc97c
#
_cell.length_a   1.000
_cell.length_b   1.000
_cell.length_c   1.000
_cell.angle_alpha   90.00
_cell.angle_beta   90.00
_cell.angle_gamma   90.00
#
_symmetry.space_group_name_H-M   'P 1'
#
loop_
_entity.id
_entity.type
_entity.pdbx_description
1 polymer ?
#
loop_
_entity_poly.entity_id
_entity_poly.type
_entity_poly.pdbx_seq_one_letter_code
_entity_poly.pdbx_strand_id
1 'polypeptide(L)'
;MKKKTIITLVLSFATLLLVLTGCGNSGSKSSSASTKSDSSSTTSGKITAVGSTALQPLVEKAATNFQKKNSKVNITVQGGGSGTGLSQVQDKSVTIGNSDIFAEEKQGIDSKKLTDHKVAVVGMAPVVNKDANVKNLSMEQVKDIFTGKITNWKDVGGKDEKITVVNRAKGSGTRATFEAAVLKGAQAVKSQEQDSNGTVQKIVESTPGAVSYLAFSYINDKVQPISIDNVKPTDENVESDKWKIWSYEHMYTNGKADGATAKFLDYMNSDEVQKSLVKDMGYISIHNMKVQKDSKGTVSSK
;
A
#
# COMPACT_ATOMS: atom_id res chain seq x y z
N MET A 1 54.15 15.10 -20.20
CA MET A 1 55.51 14.91 -19.62
C MET A 1 55.38 14.42 -18.16
N LYS A 2 56.11 13.32 -17.83
CA LYS A 2 56.55 12.85 -16.48
C LYS A 2 55.45 12.46 -15.49
N LYS A 3 55.47 11.36 -14.73
CA LYS A 3 56.20 10.08 -14.69
C LYS A 3 55.56 9.27 -13.57
N LYS A 4 55.44 7.99 -13.81
CA LYS A 4 55.21 6.84 -12.93
C LYS A 4 55.90 6.93 -11.57
N THR A 5 55.28 6.33 -10.53
CA THR A 5 56.06 5.48 -9.61
C THR A 5 55.18 4.37 -9.04
N ILE A 6 55.59 3.14 -9.31
CA ILE A 6 55.15 1.86 -8.78
C ILE A 6 56.02 1.58 -7.56
N ILE A 7 55.43 1.14 -6.44
CA ILE A 7 56.20 0.44 -5.38
C ILE A 7 55.46 -0.84 -5.01
N THR A 8 56.05 -1.93 -5.40
CA THR A 8 55.83 -3.31 -4.98
C THR A 8 56.71 -3.57 -3.78
N LEU A 9 56.21 -4.22 -2.71
CA LEU A 9 57.06 -4.94 -1.79
C LEU A 9 56.39 -6.23 -1.32
N VAL A 10 57.19 -7.25 -1.28
CA VAL A 10 57.03 -8.71 -1.29
C VAL A 10 57.23 -9.29 0.13
N LEU A 11 56.46 -10.35 0.43
CA LEU A 11 56.85 -11.59 1.15
C LEU A 11 57.27 -11.53 2.61
N SER A 12 56.60 -12.30 3.49
CA SER A 12 57.31 -13.37 4.22
C SER A 12 56.36 -14.33 4.94
N PHE A 13 56.65 -15.56 4.72
CA PHE A 13 56.23 -16.85 5.21
C PHE A 13 56.55 -17.06 6.70
N ALA A 14 55.67 -17.70 7.47
CA ALA A 14 56.08 -18.59 8.55
C ALA A 14 54.95 -19.57 8.93
N THR A 15 55.16 -20.82 8.58
CA THR A 15 54.49 -22.04 9.03
C THR A 15 54.90 -22.38 10.45
N LEU A 16 53.95 -22.84 11.28
CA LEU A 16 54.28 -23.68 12.43
C LEU A 16 53.18 -24.72 12.69
N LEU A 17 53.53 -25.98 12.38
CA LEU A 17 52.82 -27.21 12.75
C LEU A 17 53.21 -27.61 14.17
N LEU A 18 52.22 -27.99 14.98
CA LEU A 18 52.45 -28.85 16.14
C LEU A 18 51.29 -29.83 16.31
N VAL A 19 51.60 -31.10 16.12
CA VAL A 19 50.79 -32.30 16.38
C VAL A 19 51.01 -32.72 17.82
N LEU A 20 49.94 -33.04 18.53
CA LEU A 20 50.03 -33.93 19.70
C LEU A 20 48.78 -34.79 19.80
N THR A 21 48.98 -36.06 19.64
CA THR A 21 48.10 -37.19 19.85
C THR A 21 47.92 -37.47 21.35
N GLY A 22 46.70 -37.86 21.73
CA GLY A 22 46.40 -38.37 23.07
C GLY A 22 45.12 -39.20 23.07
N CYS A 23 45.25 -40.50 22.97
CA CYS A 23 44.18 -41.49 23.21
C CYS A 23 43.91 -41.63 24.72
N GLY A 24 42.62 -41.73 25.09
CA GLY A 24 42.22 -42.20 26.43
C GLY A 24 40.74 -42.62 26.39
N ASN A 25 40.61 -43.96 26.41
CA ASN A 25 39.34 -44.68 26.46
C ASN A 25 38.83 -44.78 27.90
N SER A 26 37.51 -44.39 28.14
CA SER A 26 36.71 -45.12 29.16
C SER A 26 35.23 -44.66 29.04
N GLY A 27 34.34 -45.61 28.91
CA GLY A 27 32.92 -45.42 28.73
C GLY A 27 32.20 -44.96 30.00
N SER A 28 31.17 -44.18 29.80
CA SER A 28 30.04 -44.09 30.72
C SER A 28 28.81 -43.66 29.90
N LYS A 29 27.79 -44.51 29.96
CA LYS A 29 26.44 -44.20 29.45
C LYS A 29 25.91 -42.97 30.18
N SER A 30 25.63 -41.93 29.46
CA SER A 30 24.81 -40.84 29.95
C SER A 30 23.70 -40.53 28.93
N SER A 31 22.51 -40.66 29.41
CA SER A 31 21.26 -40.41 28.71
C SER A 31 21.24 -38.99 28.10
N SER A 32 21.19 -38.92 26.76
CA SER A 32 21.02 -37.68 26.04
C SER A 32 19.55 -37.18 26.21
N ALA A 33 19.36 -36.34 27.19
CA ALA A 33 18.22 -35.42 27.15
C ALA A 33 18.47 -34.47 26.00
N SER A 34 17.75 -34.63 24.90
CA SER A 34 17.72 -33.66 23.81
C SER A 34 17.01 -32.40 24.32
N THR A 35 17.78 -31.48 24.86
CA THR A 35 17.33 -30.09 25.04
C THR A 35 17.09 -29.54 23.64
N LYS A 36 15.82 -29.43 23.27
CA LYS A 36 15.41 -28.54 22.19
C LYS A 36 15.89 -27.15 22.58
N SER A 37 17.03 -26.74 22.08
CA SER A 37 17.41 -25.34 22.07
C SER A 37 16.39 -24.61 21.16
N ASP A 38 15.44 -23.96 21.78
CA ASP A 38 14.66 -22.91 21.14
C ASP A 38 15.65 -21.79 20.73
N SER A 39 16.29 -21.99 19.58
CA SER A 39 17.02 -20.91 18.96
C SER A 39 15.97 -19.92 18.45
N SER A 40 15.59 -18.96 19.28
CA SER A 40 14.89 -17.77 18.81
C SER A 40 15.82 -17.06 17.82
N SER A 41 15.75 -17.49 16.55
CA SER A 41 16.52 -16.85 15.48
C SER A 41 16.05 -15.38 15.41
N THR A 42 16.91 -14.49 15.89
CA THR A 42 16.63 -13.05 15.87
C THR A 42 16.36 -12.65 14.42
N THR A 43 15.14 -12.20 14.14
CA THR A 43 14.75 -11.73 12.81
C THR A 43 15.62 -10.53 12.44
N SER A 44 16.26 -10.58 11.29
CA SER A 44 17.07 -9.48 10.76
C SER A 44 16.88 -9.37 9.25
N GLY A 45 17.05 -8.18 8.71
CA GLY A 45 16.97 -7.93 7.26
C GLY A 45 16.60 -6.50 6.92
N LYS A 46 16.65 -6.21 5.62
CA LYS A 46 16.22 -4.93 5.06
C LYS A 46 15.01 -5.18 4.17
N ILE A 47 13.96 -4.40 4.36
CA ILE A 47 12.72 -4.41 3.57
C ILE A 47 12.53 -3.03 2.97
N THR A 48 12.29 -2.96 1.68
CA THR A 48 11.89 -1.73 0.99
C THR A 48 10.49 -1.95 0.41
N ALA A 49 9.51 -1.19 0.89
CA ALA A 49 8.12 -1.22 0.43
C ALA A 49 7.80 0.07 -0.31
N VAL A 50 7.41 -0.03 -1.57
CA VAL A 50 7.16 1.14 -2.44
C VAL A 50 5.80 0.98 -3.14
N GLY A 51 5.08 2.08 -3.35
CA GLY A 51 3.90 2.04 -4.22
C GLY A 51 2.72 2.88 -3.73
N SER A 52 1.58 2.23 -3.48
CA SER A 52 0.34 2.90 -3.09
C SER A 52 0.55 3.95 -2.01
N THR A 53 0.12 5.19 -2.30
CA THR A 53 0.06 6.24 -1.29
C THR A 53 -1.19 6.14 -0.42
N ALA A 54 -2.20 5.36 -0.83
CA ALA A 54 -3.36 5.07 0.01
C ALA A 54 -2.98 4.12 1.14
N LEU A 55 -2.17 3.09 0.85
CA LEU A 55 -1.68 2.10 1.83
C LEU A 55 -0.51 2.62 2.68
N GLN A 56 0.22 3.62 2.21
CA GLN A 56 1.47 4.08 2.82
C GLN A 56 1.36 4.34 4.33
N PRO A 57 0.36 5.08 4.87
CA PRO A 57 0.29 5.36 6.31
C PRO A 57 0.17 4.10 7.17
N LEU A 58 -0.59 3.11 6.73
CA LEU A 58 -0.75 1.84 7.46
C LEU A 58 0.58 1.07 7.49
N VAL A 59 1.27 0.96 6.35
CA VAL A 59 2.54 0.24 6.27
C VAL A 59 3.64 0.94 7.08
N GLU A 60 3.71 2.26 7.07
CA GLU A 60 4.66 3.04 7.89
C GLU A 60 4.43 2.81 9.38
N LYS A 61 3.17 2.85 9.82
CA LYS A 61 2.83 2.60 11.22
C LYS A 61 3.13 1.16 11.64
N ALA A 62 2.74 0.20 10.82
CA ALA A 62 3.03 -1.22 11.04
C ALA A 62 4.54 -1.49 11.06
N ALA A 63 5.31 -0.91 10.12
CA ALA A 63 6.76 -1.02 10.07
C ALA A 63 7.41 -0.49 11.37
N THR A 64 6.95 0.68 11.83
CA THR A 64 7.41 1.26 13.10
C THR A 64 7.17 0.32 14.28
N ASN A 65 5.97 -0.27 14.37
CA ASN A 65 5.60 -1.18 15.45
C ASN A 65 6.39 -2.51 15.36
N PHE A 66 6.54 -3.04 14.15
CA PHE A 66 7.29 -4.29 13.89
C PHE A 66 8.78 -4.15 14.25
N GLN A 67 9.42 -3.03 13.86
CA GLN A 67 10.83 -2.75 14.14
C GLN A 67 11.11 -2.59 15.65
N LYS A 68 10.15 -2.07 16.43
CA LYS A 68 10.29 -2.03 17.91
C LYS A 68 10.43 -3.42 18.52
N LYS A 69 9.78 -4.42 17.93
CA LYS A 69 9.84 -5.84 18.36
C LYS A 69 10.99 -6.61 17.68
N ASN A 70 11.50 -6.10 16.56
CA ASN A 70 12.52 -6.74 15.73
C ASN A 70 13.62 -5.73 15.37
N SER A 71 14.41 -5.32 16.35
CA SER A 71 15.38 -4.21 16.24
C SER A 71 16.48 -4.39 15.18
N LYS A 72 16.69 -5.62 14.68
CA LYS A 72 17.63 -5.92 13.59
C LYS A 72 16.97 -5.89 12.19
N VAL A 73 15.69 -5.56 12.10
CA VAL A 73 14.98 -5.35 10.83
C VAL A 73 14.90 -3.87 10.53
N ASN A 74 15.25 -3.50 9.30
CA ASN A 74 15.10 -2.13 8.80
C ASN A 74 14.05 -2.13 7.68
N ILE A 75 12.97 -1.38 7.85
CA ILE A 75 11.88 -1.26 6.87
C ILE A 75 11.81 0.19 6.41
N THR A 76 11.94 0.40 5.10
CA THR A 76 11.75 1.70 4.45
C THR A 76 10.45 1.65 3.64
N VAL A 77 9.59 2.64 3.82
CA VAL A 77 8.32 2.76 3.10
C VAL A 77 8.31 4.03 2.26
N GLN A 78 7.88 3.93 1.01
CA GLN A 78 7.83 5.06 0.07
C GLN A 78 6.55 5.02 -0.76
N GLY A 79 5.99 6.20 -1.05
CA GLY A 79 4.92 6.34 -2.03
C GLY A 79 5.42 6.18 -3.47
N GLY A 80 4.59 6.54 -4.43
CA GLY A 80 4.91 6.51 -5.86
C GLY A 80 3.76 5.98 -6.73
N GLY A 81 2.67 5.55 -6.06
CA GLY A 81 1.49 4.96 -6.71
C GLY A 81 1.64 3.46 -6.98
N SER A 82 0.50 2.79 -7.09
CA SER A 82 0.39 1.33 -7.27
C SER A 82 1.16 0.82 -8.48
N GLY A 83 1.11 1.56 -9.60
CA GLY A 83 1.85 1.20 -10.81
C GLY A 83 3.36 1.16 -10.61
N THR A 84 3.91 2.08 -9.83
CA THR A 84 5.35 2.09 -9.47
C THR A 84 5.69 0.91 -8.58
N GLY A 85 4.86 0.63 -7.56
CA GLY A 85 5.04 -0.52 -6.67
C GLY A 85 5.07 -1.84 -7.42
N LEU A 86 4.07 -2.09 -8.27
CA LEU A 86 3.99 -3.30 -9.09
C LEU A 86 5.17 -3.47 -10.04
N SER A 87 5.59 -2.39 -10.71
CA SER A 87 6.74 -2.46 -11.62
C SER A 87 8.03 -2.75 -10.88
N GLN A 88 8.29 -2.02 -9.79
CA GLN A 88 9.56 -2.18 -9.04
C GLN A 88 9.67 -3.54 -8.34
N VAL A 89 8.57 -4.10 -7.83
CA VAL A 89 8.62 -5.44 -7.23
C VAL A 89 8.79 -6.52 -8.30
N GLN A 90 8.16 -6.38 -9.47
CA GLN A 90 8.38 -7.27 -10.60
C GLN A 90 9.85 -7.29 -11.02
N ASP A 91 10.49 -6.12 -11.09
CA ASP A 91 11.89 -5.95 -11.47
C ASP A 91 12.87 -6.25 -10.31
N LYS A 92 12.36 -6.67 -9.14
CA LYS A 92 13.15 -6.96 -7.92
C LYS A 92 13.96 -5.76 -7.41
N SER A 93 13.59 -4.54 -7.81
CA SER A 93 14.22 -3.30 -7.33
C SER A 93 13.80 -2.96 -5.90
N VAL A 94 12.65 -3.50 -5.44
CA VAL A 94 12.14 -3.40 -4.08
C VAL A 94 11.70 -4.76 -3.58
N THR A 95 11.62 -4.89 -2.25
CA THR A 95 11.20 -6.14 -1.60
C THR A 95 9.70 -6.33 -1.69
N ILE A 96 8.93 -5.25 -1.54
CA ILE A 96 7.47 -5.24 -1.51
C ILE A 96 6.95 -4.13 -2.41
N GLY A 97 5.99 -4.47 -3.28
CA GLY A 97 5.23 -3.52 -4.06
C GLY A 97 3.84 -3.31 -3.46
N ASN A 98 3.54 -2.10 -2.99
CA ASN A 98 2.23 -1.74 -2.44
C ASN A 98 1.27 -1.32 -3.55
N SER A 99 0.03 -1.80 -3.53
CA SER A 99 -0.93 -1.53 -4.60
C SER A 99 -2.39 -1.53 -4.12
N ASP A 100 -3.20 -0.60 -4.63
CA ASP A 100 -4.66 -0.56 -4.47
C ASP A 100 -5.39 -1.37 -5.56
N ILE A 101 -4.66 -1.92 -6.53
CA ILE A 101 -5.22 -2.71 -7.63
C ILE A 101 -4.53 -4.07 -7.70
N PHE A 102 -5.24 -5.03 -8.27
CA PHE A 102 -4.63 -6.32 -8.59
C PHE A 102 -3.52 -6.17 -9.64
N ALA A 103 -2.50 -7.01 -9.56
CA ALA A 103 -1.39 -7.00 -10.51
C ALA A 103 -1.86 -7.26 -11.96
N GLU A 104 -2.93 -8.05 -12.12
CA GLU A 104 -3.59 -8.36 -13.38
C GLU A 104 -4.21 -7.14 -14.07
N GLU A 105 -4.61 -6.14 -13.30
CA GLU A 105 -5.21 -4.90 -13.83
C GLU A 105 -4.17 -3.95 -14.43
N LYS A 106 -2.89 -4.17 -14.15
CA LYS A 106 -1.82 -3.29 -14.61
C LYS A 106 -1.13 -3.84 -15.85
N GLN A 107 -1.32 -3.16 -16.99
CA GLN A 107 -0.62 -3.50 -18.22
C GLN A 107 0.91 -3.50 -18.02
N GLY A 108 1.58 -4.50 -18.55
CA GLY A 108 3.03 -4.68 -18.48
C GLY A 108 3.51 -5.41 -17.21
N ILE A 109 2.60 -5.83 -16.34
CA ILE A 109 2.91 -6.65 -15.17
C ILE A 109 2.60 -8.12 -15.46
N ASP A 110 3.57 -8.99 -15.21
CA ASP A 110 3.40 -10.45 -15.21
C ASP A 110 2.98 -10.90 -13.80
N SER A 111 1.69 -10.91 -13.54
CA SER A 111 1.12 -11.26 -12.23
C SER A 111 1.52 -12.66 -11.76
N LYS A 112 1.84 -13.58 -12.68
CA LYS A 112 2.27 -14.95 -12.33
C LYS A 112 3.62 -14.99 -11.59
N LYS A 113 4.44 -13.95 -11.72
CA LYS A 113 5.70 -13.81 -10.98
C LYS A 113 5.52 -13.24 -9.57
N LEU A 114 4.34 -12.68 -9.31
CA LEU A 114 4.07 -11.97 -8.07
C LEU A 114 3.21 -12.81 -7.13
N THR A 115 3.50 -12.74 -5.85
CA THR A 115 2.65 -13.30 -4.80
C THR A 115 1.88 -12.16 -4.15
N ASP A 116 0.56 -12.28 -4.15
CA ASP A 116 -0.37 -11.30 -3.57
C ASP A 116 -0.58 -11.55 -2.07
N HIS A 117 -0.42 -10.50 -1.27
CA HIS A 117 -0.75 -10.46 0.14
C HIS A 117 -1.75 -9.33 0.39
N LYS A 118 -3.04 -9.67 0.50
CA LYS A 118 -4.08 -8.71 0.88
C LYS A 118 -3.94 -8.38 2.36
N VAL A 119 -3.78 -7.11 2.69
CA VAL A 119 -3.47 -6.66 4.06
C VAL A 119 -4.53 -5.73 4.65
N ALA A 120 -5.37 -5.12 3.84
CA ALA A 120 -6.49 -4.29 4.28
C ALA A 120 -7.49 -4.12 3.14
N VAL A 121 -8.59 -3.44 3.42
CA VAL A 121 -9.52 -2.87 2.43
C VAL A 121 -9.58 -1.37 2.67
N VAL A 122 -9.73 -0.60 1.59
CA VAL A 122 -9.91 0.85 1.65
C VAL A 122 -11.11 1.27 0.82
N GLY A 123 -11.99 2.06 1.42
CA GLY A 123 -12.99 2.81 0.68
C GLY A 123 -12.34 4.07 0.08
N MET A 124 -12.88 4.54 -1.03
CA MET A 124 -12.50 5.80 -1.66
C MET A 124 -13.75 6.63 -1.89
N ALA A 125 -13.68 7.93 -1.65
CA ALA A 125 -14.83 8.81 -1.85
C ALA A 125 -14.47 10.06 -2.63
N PRO A 126 -15.39 10.58 -3.44
CA PRO A 126 -15.29 11.95 -3.91
C PRO A 126 -15.25 12.89 -2.71
N VAL A 127 -14.36 13.85 -2.76
CA VAL A 127 -14.21 14.90 -1.76
C VAL A 127 -14.22 16.27 -2.42
N VAL A 128 -14.85 17.23 -1.76
CA VAL A 128 -14.93 18.60 -2.26
C VAL A 128 -14.42 19.58 -1.22
N ASN A 129 -14.03 20.76 -1.68
CA ASN A 129 -13.83 21.89 -0.80
C ASN A 129 -15.16 22.23 -0.09
N LYS A 130 -15.13 22.54 1.20
CA LYS A 130 -16.35 22.77 1.99
C LYS A 130 -17.23 23.90 1.46
N ASP A 131 -16.61 24.88 0.81
CA ASP A 131 -17.33 26.02 0.24
C ASP A 131 -18.27 25.65 -0.90
N ALA A 132 -18.06 24.50 -1.55
CA ALA A 132 -18.97 23.99 -2.58
C ALA A 132 -20.39 23.73 -2.07
N ASN A 133 -20.55 23.50 -0.75
CA ASN A 133 -21.82 23.25 -0.06
C ASN A 133 -22.64 22.09 -0.64
N VAL A 134 -21.97 21.04 -1.08
CA VAL A 134 -22.56 19.80 -1.61
C VAL A 134 -22.22 18.64 -0.68
N LYS A 135 -23.21 17.78 -0.38
CA LYS A 135 -23.03 16.61 0.53
C LYS A 135 -23.47 15.29 -0.10
N ASN A 136 -24.26 15.34 -1.17
CA ASN A 136 -24.76 14.16 -1.85
C ASN A 136 -24.88 14.45 -3.35
N LEU A 137 -24.48 13.52 -4.17
CA LEU A 137 -24.61 13.55 -5.64
C LEU A 137 -25.13 12.20 -6.12
N SER A 138 -25.76 12.16 -7.28
CA SER A 138 -25.96 10.88 -7.95
C SER A 138 -24.64 10.37 -8.55
N MET A 139 -24.54 9.08 -8.80
CA MET A 139 -23.37 8.49 -9.47
C MET A 139 -23.16 9.14 -10.85
N GLU A 140 -24.24 9.49 -11.56
CA GLU A 140 -24.16 10.16 -12.84
C GLU A 140 -23.63 11.60 -12.72
N GLN A 141 -24.08 12.38 -11.72
CA GLN A 141 -23.53 13.71 -11.46
C GLN A 141 -22.03 13.65 -11.14
N VAL A 142 -21.59 12.68 -10.33
CA VAL A 142 -20.14 12.48 -10.07
C VAL A 142 -19.42 12.22 -11.38
N LYS A 143 -19.92 11.31 -12.21
CA LYS A 143 -19.34 11.03 -13.53
C LYS A 143 -19.30 12.28 -14.42
N ASP A 144 -20.38 13.03 -14.47
CA ASP A 144 -20.48 14.21 -15.33
C ASP A 144 -19.56 15.36 -14.87
N ILE A 145 -19.32 15.49 -13.57
CA ILE A 145 -18.30 16.39 -13.03
C ILE A 145 -16.91 15.97 -13.51
N PHE A 146 -16.56 14.70 -13.31
CA PHE A 146 -15.22 14.21 -13.66
C PHE A 146 -14.99 14.04 -15.16
N THR A 147 -16.04 14.04 -15.99
CA THR A 147 -15.94 14.12 -17.45
C THR A 147 -16.03 15.54 -18.00
N GLY A 148 -16.31 16.54 -17.14
CA GLY A 148 -16.36 17.95 -17.51
C GLY A 148 -17.68 18.40 -18.14
N LYS A 149 -18.74 17.63 -18.03
CA LYS A 149 -20.08 18.02 -18.50
C LYS A 149 -20.75 18.98 -17.50
N ILE A 150 -20.57 18.78 -16.19
CA ILE A 150 -20.99 19.68 -15.13
C ILE A 150 -19.76 20.46 -14.68
N THR A 151 -19.83 21.80 -14.79
CA THR A 151 -18.68 22.68 -14.55
C THR A 151 -18.94 23.74 -13.47
N ASN A 152 -20.13 23.77 -12.90
CA ASN A 152 -20.51 24.68 -11.82
C ASN A 152 -21.28 23.92 -10.73
N TRP A 153 -20.97 24.18 -9.47
CA TRP A 153 -21.62 23.53 -8.35
C TRP A 153 -23.11 23.82 -8.22
N LYS A 154 -23.58 25.00 -8.71
CA LYS A 154 -25.02 25.33 -8.71
C LYS A 154 -25.85 24.34 -9.53
N ASP A 155 -25.29 23.72 -10.55
CA ASP A 155 -25.99 22.78 -11.43
C ASP A 155 -26.34 21.47 -10.69
N VAL A 156 -25.76 21.26 -9.51
CA VAL A 156 -26.00 20.12 -8.63
C VAL A 156 -26.44 20.54 -7.22
N GLY A 157 -26.98 21.75 -7.07
CA GLY A 157 -27.54 22.24 -5.81
C GLY A 157 -26.51 22.80 -4.83
N GLY A 158 -25.29 23.04 -5.26
CA GLY A 158 -24.25 23.73 -4.50
C GLY A 158 -24.24 25.24 -4.72
N LYS A 159 -23.14 25.87 -4.32
CA LYS A 159 -22.88 27.30 -4.49
C LYS A 159 -22.66 27.64 -5.98
N ASP A 160 -22.99 28.88 -6.39
CA ASP A 160 -22.60 29.37 -7.73
C ASP A 160 -21.10 29.57 -7.78
N GLU A 161 -20.38 28.49 -8.08
CA GLU A 161 -18.93 28.42 -8.08
C GLU A 161 -18.46 27.40 -9.11
N LYS A 162 -17.40 27.76 -9.86
CA LYS A 162 -16.81 26.90 -10.87
C LYS A 162 -16.20 25.67 -10.23
N ILE A 163 -16.45 24.50 -10.81
CA ILE A 163 -15.82 23.25 -10.40
C ILE A 163 -14.37 23.20 -10.89
N THR A 164 -13.45 22.95 -9.97
CA THR A 164 -12.04 22.69 -10.26
C THR A 164 -11.73 21.24 -9.99
N VAL A 165 -11.66 20.41 -11.03
CA VAL A 165 -11.31 18.99 -10.91
C VAL A 165 -9.80 18.86 -10.69
N VAL A 166 -9.42 18.12 -9.66
CA VAL A 166 -8.04 17.68 -9.39
C VAL A 166 -8.02 16.17 -9.51
N ASN A 167 -7.27 15.65 -10.47
CA ASN A 167 -7.16 14.20 -10.68
C ASN A 167 -5.89 13.64 -10.02
N ARG A 168 -5.76 12.33 -10.03
CA ARG A 168 -4.55 11.62 -9.63
C ARG A 168 -3.74 11.26 -10.87
N ALA A 169 -2.43 11.08 -10.72
CA ALA A 169 -1.55 10.62 -11.80
C ALA A 169 -1.95 9.22 -12.29
N LYS A 170 -1.65 8.93 -13.56
CA LYS A 170 -2.04 7.65 -14.23
C LYS A 170 -1.53 6.38 -13.53
N GLY A 171 -0.48 6.46 -12.72
CA GLY A 171 0.04 5.35 -11.93
C GLY A 171 -0.68 5.12 -10.60
N SER A 172 -1.66 5.96 -10.24
CA SER A 172 -2.41 5.86 -8.99
C SER A 172 -3.42 4.72 -9.04
N GLY A 173 -3.34 3.78 -8.09
CA GLY A 173 -4.36 2.75 -7.91
C GLY A 173 -5.68 3.34 -7.44
N THR A 174 -5.64 4.37 -6.55
CA THR A 174 -6.84 5.13 -6.15
C THR A 174 -7.59 5.69 -7.36
N ARG A 175 -6.86 6.22 -8.37
CA ARG A 175 -7.43 6.66 -9.64
C ARG A 175 -8.07 5.51 -10.40
N ALA A 176 -7.33 4.41 -10.56
CA ALA A 176 -7.82 3.26 -11.32
C ALA A 176 -9.12 2.72 -10.70
N THR A 177 -9.17 2.56 -9.38
CA THR A 177 -10.37 2.12 -8.65
C THR A 177 -11.54 3.10 -8.83
N PHE A 178 -11.27 4.41 -8.68
CA PHE A 178 -12.31 5.43 -8.85
C PHE A 178 -12.84 5.47 -10.28
N GLU A 179 -11.97 5.51 -11.28
CA GLU A 179 -12.35 5.55 -12.69
C GLU A 179 -13.13 4.29 -13.12
N ALA A 180 -12.74 3.13 -12.65
CA ALA A 180 -13.46 1.88 -12.91
C ALA A 180 -14.89 1.92 -12.36
N ALA A 181 -15.07 2.39 -11.13
CA ALA A 181 -16.37 2.44 -10.46
C ALA A 181 -17.29 3.55 -10.99
N VAL A 182 -16.73 4.74 -11.27
CA VAL A 182 -17.47 5.96 -11.59
C VAL A 182 -17.52 6.22 -13.09
N LEU A 183 -16.37 6.27 -13.75
CA LEU A 183 -16.28 6.66 -15.17
C LEU A 183 -16.68 5.51 -16.11
N LYS A 184 -16.45 4.25 -15.70
CA LYS A 184 -16.83 3.07 -16.48
C LYS A 184 -16.35 3.15 -17.94
N GLY A 185 -15.09 3.53 -18.14
CA GLY A 185 -14.45 3.69 -19.45
C GLY A 185 -14.61 5.07 -20.11
N ALA A 186 -15.40 6.00 -19.54
CA ALA A 186 -15.42 7.37 -20.02
C ALA A 186 -14.10 8.09 -19.71
N GLN A 187 -13.73 9.04 -20.56
CA GLN A 187 -12.50 9.82 -20.38
C GLN A 187 -12.68 10.89 -19.32
N ALA A 188 -11.75 10.95 -18.36
CA ALA A 188 -11.70 12.06 -17.42
C ALA A 188 -11.38 13.38 -18.13
N VAL A 189 -11.96 14.48 -17.66
CA VAL A 189 -11.64 15.82 -18.14
C VAL A 189 -10.15 16.12 -17.90
N LYS A 190 -9.53 16.83 -18.83
CA LYS A 190 -8.15 17.29 -18.66
C LYS A 190 -8.07 18.24 -17.47
N SER A 191 -7.31 17.90 -16.47
CA SER A 191 -7.19 18.64 -15.23
C SER A 191 -5.78 18.53 -14.65
N GLN A 192 -5.52 19.24 -13.55
CA GLN A 192 -4.29 19.07 -12.79
C GLN A 192 -4.23 17.63 -12.24
N GLU A 193 -3.08 16.98 -12.37
CA GLU A 193 -2.84 15.64 -11.82
C GLU A 193 -1.85 15.69 -10.64
N GLN A 194 -2.09 14.84 -9.64
CA GLN A 194 -1.28 14.77 -8.43
C GLN A 194 -0.89 13.32 -8.09
N ASP A 195 0.32 13.14 -7.57
CA ASP A 195 0.88 11.80 -7.32
C ASP A 195 0.38 11.15 -6.05
N SER A 196 -0.07 11.92 -5.03
CA SER A 196 -0.40 11.35 -3.72
C SER A 196 -1.76 11.78 -3.18
N ASN A 197 -2.38 10.92 -2.35
CA ASN A 197 -3.57 11.27 -1.58
C ASN A 197 -3.33 12.50 -0.70
N GLY A 198 -2.18 12.60 -0.03
CA GLY A 198 -1.88 13.71 0.86
C GLY A 198 -1.77 15.06 0.13
N THR A 199 -1.21 15.09 -1.09
CA THR A 199 -1.16 16.32 -1.89
C THR A 199 -2.55 16.74 -2.36
N VAL A 200 -3.35 15.79 -2.85
CA VAL A 200 -4.74 16.04 -3.26
C VAL A 200 -5.57 16.58 -2.09
N GLN A 201 -5.47 15.98 -0.92
CA GLN A 201 -6.18 16.45 0.28
C GLN A 201 -5.92 17.94 0.55
N LYS A 202 -4.65 18.35 0.54
CA LYS A 202 -4.25 19.75 0.78
C LYS A 202 -4.78 20.69 -0.30
N ILE A 203 -4.78 20.27 -1.57
CA ILE A 203 -5.28 21.09 -2.67
C ILE A 203 -6.80 21.27 -2.54
N VAL A 204 -7.55 20.20 -2.28
CA VAL A 204 -9.02 20.29 -2.10
C VAL A 204 -9.35 21.15 -0.88
N GLU A 205 -8.61 21.02 0.22
CA GLU A 205 -8.76 21.85 1.42
C GLU A 205 -8.62 23.35 1.11
N SER A 206 -7.61 23.72 0.32
CA SER A 206 -7.20 25.11 0.12
C SER A 206 -7.77 25.79 -1.12
N THR A 207 -8.43 25.03 -2.02
CA THR A 207 -8.89 25.57 -3.30
C THR A 207 -10.41 25.61 -3.34
N PRO A 208 -11.05 26.79 -3.33
CA PRO A 208 -12.49 26.95 -3.52
C PRO A 208 -12.97 26.24 -4.78
N GLY A 209 -14.12 25.59 -4.71
CA GLY A 209 -14.70 24.84 -5.81
C GLY A 209 -13.97 23.55 -6.22
N ALA A 210 -12.89 23.17 -5.54
CA ALA A 210 -12.12 21.98 -5.88
C ALA A 210 -12.89 20.69 -5.57
N VAL A 211 -12.72 19.71 -6.45
CA VAL A 211 -13.19 18.32 -6.28
C VAL A 211 -12.09 17.34 -6.66
N SER A 212 -12.01 16.26 -5.90
CA SER A 212 -11.17 15.11 -6.20
C SER A 212 -11.75 13.87 -5.53
N TYR A 213 -10.93 12.83 -5.35
CA TYR A 213 -11.27 11.63 -4.60
C TYR A 213 -10.08 11.20 -3.75
N LEU A 214 -10.36 10.66 -2.57
CA LEU A 214 -9.37 10.24 -1.58
C LEU A 214 -9.71 8.86 -1.02
N ALA A 215 -8.69 8.13 -0.62
CA ALA A 215 -8.85 7.00 0.29
C ALA A 215 -9.40 7.48 1.65
N PHE A 216 -10.25 6.69 2.30
CA PHE A 216 -10.87 7.06 3.58
C PHE A 216 -9.86 7.46 4.65
N SER A 217 -8.70 6.81 4.68
CA SER A 217 -7.60 7.14 5.59
C SER A 217 -7.05 8.57 5.45
N TYR A 218 -7.38 9.28 4.37
CA TYR A 218 -7.00 10.67 4.14
C TYR A 218 -8.17 11.66 4.29
N ILE A 219 -9.38 11.17 4.56
CA ILE A 219 -10.54 12.04 4.75
C ILE A 219 -10.54 12.53 6.20
N ASN A 220 -10.49 13.83 6.37
CA ASN A 220 -10.54 14.50 7.67
C ASN A 220 -11.58 15.62 7.67
N ASP A 221 -11.65 16.37 8.77
CA ASP A 221 -12.58 17.48 8.96
C ASP A 221 -12.35 18.69 8.06
N LYS A 222 -11.30 18.71 7.24
CA LYS A 222 -10.95 19.83 6.35
C LYS A 222 -11.56 19.74 4.96
N VAL A 223 -11.92 18.53 4.54
CA VAL A 223 -12.60 18.28 3.26
C VAL A 223 -13.98 17.70 3.49
N GLN A 224 -14.90 17.90 2.53
CA GLN A 224 -16.26 17.35 2.60
C GLN A 224 -16.34 16.09 1.74
N PRO A 225 -16.48 14.88 2.33
CA PRO A 225 -16.79 13.69 1.56
C PRO A 225 -18.25 13.72 1.06
N ILE A 226 -18.46 13.20 -0.14
CA ILE A 226 -19.75 13.20 -0.82
C ILE A 226 -20.40 11.81 -0.70
N SER A 227 -21.65 11.78 -0.26
CA SER A 227 -22.51 10.61 -0.41
C SER A 227 -22.89 10.41 -1.88
N ILE A 228 -23.03 9.18 -2.32
CA ILE A 228 -23.46 8.87 -3.70
C ILE A 228 -24.79 8.13 -3.62
N ASP A 229 -25.81 8.64 -4.33
CA ASP A 229 -27.18 8.07 -4.34
C ASP A 229 -27.72 7.84 -2.92
N ASN A 230 -27.45 8.79 -2.01
CA ASN A 230 -27.77 8.76 -0.58
C ASN A 230 -27.04 7.67 0.23
N VAL A 231 -26.09 6.94 -0.35
CA VAL A 231 -25.20 6.03 0.38
C VAL A 231 -23.99 6.82 0.88
N LYS A 232 -23.72 6.77 2.19
CA LYS A 232 -22.56 7.43 2.80
C LYS A 232 -21.29 6.60 2.60
N PRO A 233 -20.13 7.25 2.41
CA PRO A 233 -18.84 6.58 2.40
C PRO A 233 -18.42 6.19 3.82
N THR A 234 -18.87 5.03 4.28
CA THR A 234 -18.54 4.46 5.58
C THR A 234 -18.01 3.04 5.45
N ASP A 235 -17.28 2.58 6.47
CA ASP A 235 -16.71 1.24 6.51
C ASP A 235 -17.80 0.17 6.37
N GLU A 236 -18.93 0.31 7.08
CA GLU A 236 -20.04 -0.66 7.05
C GLU A 236 -20.69 -0.74 5.64
N ASN A 237 -20.72 0.37 4.92
CA ASN A 237 -21.24 0.40 3.56
C ASN A 237 -20.25 -0.21 2.56
N VAL A 238 -18.95 -0.13 2.82
CA VAL A 238 -17.92 -0.85 2.07
C VAL A 238 -17.98 -2.35 2.37
N GLU A 239 -18.01 -2.73 3.64
CA GLU A 239 -18.07 -4.13 4.07
C GLU A 239 -19.23 -4.91 3.45
N SER A 240 -20.36 -4.23 3.23
CA SER A 240 -21.58 -4.79 2.62
C SER A 240 -21.71 -4.54 1.12
N ASP A 241 -20.70 -3.94 0.49
CA ASP A 241 -20.71 -3.50 -0.91
C ASP A 241 -21.87 -2.55 -1.28
N LYS A 242 -22.48 -1.86 -0.31
CA LYS A 242 -23.40 -0.75 -0.58
C LYS A 242 -22.65 0.45 -1.17
N TRP A 243 -21.48 0.77 -0.61
CA TRP A 243 -20.54 1.71 -1.21
C TRP A 243 -19.67 0.98 -2.22
N LYS A 244 -19.68 1.42 -3.48
CA LYS A 244 -19.09 0.69 -4.61
C LYS A 244 -17.63 1.03 -4.91
N ILE A 245 -17.12 2.13 -4.35
CA ILE A 245 -15.77 2.62 -4.64
C ILE A 245 -14.83 2.15 -3.54
N TRP A 246 -14.31 0.93 -3.69
CA TRP A 246 -13.38 0.32 -2.75
C TRP A 246 -12.44 -0.67 -3.44
N SER A 247 -11.31 -0.92 -2.81
CA SER A 247 -10.34 -1.94 -3.25
C SER A 247 -9.70 -2.64 -2.07
N TYR A 248 -9.07 -3.78 -2.35
CA TYR A 248 -8.06 -4.31 -1.44
C TYR A 248 -6.81 -3.46 -1.47
N GLU A 249 -6.11 -3.44 -0.36
CA GLU A 249 -4.74 -3.01 -0.26
C GLU A 249 -3.84 -4.23 -0.29
N HIS A 250 -2.99 -4.29 -1.29
CA HIS A 250 -2.12 -5.41 -1.60
C HIS A 250 -0.66 -5.07 -1.29
N MET A 251 0.06 -6.04 -0.77
CA MET A 251 1.52 -6.03 -0.68
C MET A 251 2.06 -7.19 -1.52
N TYR A 252 2.65 -6.88 -2.66
CA TYR A 252 3.17 -7.89 -3.58
C TYR A 252 4.64 -8.19 -3.30
N THR A 253 5.03 -9.47 -3.43
CA THR A 253 6.42 -9.91 -3.48
C THR A 253 6.72 -10.60 -4.81
N ASN A 254 7.99 -10.57 -5.26
CA ASN A 254 8.39 -11.32 -6.44
C ASN A 254 8.68 -12.79 -6.02
N GLY A 255 7.69 -13.66 -6.26
CA GLY A 255 7.67 -15.01 -5.72
C GLY A 255 7.38 -15.05 -4.22
N LYS A 256 7.66 -16.21 -3.59
CA LYS A 256 7.39 -16.43 -2.16
C LYS A 256 8.27 -15.55 -1.27
N ALA A 257 7.67 -14.87 -0.32
CA ALA A 257 8.40 -14.12 0.70
C ALA A 257 9.14 -15.06 1.66
N ASP A 258 10.28 -14.60 2.16
CA ASP A 258 11.09 -15.30 3.14
C ASP A 258 11.61 -14.37 4.26
N GLY A 259 12.29 -14.95 5.25
CA GLY A 259 13.01 -14.22 6.30
C GLY A 259 12.20 -13.11 6.97
N ALA A 260 12.77 -11.92 7.02
CA ALA A 260 12.14 -10.74 7.62
C ALA A 260 10.89 -10.29 6.85
N THR A 261 10.90 -10.45 5.52
CA THR A 261 9.76 -10.06 4.66
C THR A 261 8.54 -10.91 4.96
N ALA A 262 8.69 -12.25 5.01
CA ALA A 262 7.58 -13.13 5.38
C ALA A 262 7.01 -12.79 6.75
N LYS A 263 7.87 -12.59 7.75
CA LYS A 263 7.45 -12.24 9.11
C LYS A 263 6.74 -10.87 9.19
N PHE A 264 7.14 -9.90 8.37
CA PHE A 264 6.46 -8.62 8.30
C PHE A 264 5.08 -8.75 7.65
N LEU A 265 4.95 -9.53 6.60
CA LEU A 265 3.66 -9.81 5.95
C LEU A 265 2.73 -10.62 6.87
N ASP A 266 3.27 -11.59 7.63
CA ASP A 266 2.51 -12.29 8.66
C ASP A 266 2.04 -11.31 9.76
N TYR A 267 2.89 -10.36 10.17
CA TYR A 267 2.53 -9.32 11.12
C TYR A 267 1.40 -8.42 10.57
N MET A 268 1.44 -8.02 9.28
CA MET A 268 0.35 -7.27 8.64
C MET A 268 -1.01 -8.00 8.71
N ASN A 269 -1.00 -9.33 8.72
CA ASN A 269 -2.20 -10.16 8.82
C ASN A 269 -2.51 -10.64 10.26
N SER A 270 -1.71 -10.23 11.25
CA SER A 270 -1.93 -10.59 12.65
C SER A 270 -3.15 -9.91 13.26
N ASP A 271 -3.68 -10.51 14.33
CA ASP A 271 -4.77 -9.92 15.11
C ASP A 271 -4.46 -8.50 15.61
N GLU A 272 -3.21 -8.24 15.99
CA GLU A 272 -2.76 -6.91 16.43
C GLU A 272 -3.00 -5.85 15.34
N VAL A 273 -2.69 -6.17 14.09
CA VAL A 273 -2.87 -5.24 12.98
C VAL A 273 -4.33 -5.24 12.53
N GLN A 274 -4.92 -6.40 12.29
CA GLN A 274 -6.24 -6.52 11.68
C GLN A 274 -7.40 -6.10 12.60
N LYS A 275 -7.28 -6.30 13.92
CA LYS A 275 -8.36 -5.97 14.87
C LYS A 275 -8.27 -4.55 15.43
N SER A 276 -7.08 -3.90 15.36
CA SER A 276 -6.90 -2.55 15.92
C SER A 276 -6.28 -1.58 14.94
N LEU A 277 -5.03 -1.80 14.51
CA LEU A 277 -4.27 -0.82 13.73
C LEU A 277 -4.95 -0.44 12.42
N VAL A 278 -5.51 -1.41 11.70
CA VAL A 278 -6.24 -1.20 10.45
C VAL A 278 -7.37 -0.21 10.65
N LYS A 279 -8.20 -0.41 11.66
CA LYS A 279 -9.33 0.48 11.99
C LYS A 279 -8.85 1.86 12.47
N ASP A 280 -7.88 1.88 13.38
CA ASP A 280 -7.36 3.14 13.94
C ASP A 280 -6.74 4.06 12.88
N MET A 281 -6.28 3.48 11.79
CA MET A 281 -5.68 4.19 10.65
C MET A 281 -6.68 4.51 9.52
N GLY A 282 -7.97 4.22 9.70
CA GLY A 282 -9.02 4.50 8.71
C GLY A 282 -9.08 3.52 7.54
N TYR A 283 -8.73 2.27 7.81
CA TYR A 283 -8.89 1.15 6.87
C TYR A 283 -9.87 0.12 7.42
N ILE A 284 -10.26 -0.82 6.58
CA ILE A 284 -11.19 -1.90 6.90
C ILE A 284 -10.42 -3.22 6.94
N SER A 285 -10.63 -4.02 7.98
CA SER A 285 -10.04 -5.36 8.05
C SER A 285 -10.55 -6.24 6.93
N ILE A 286 -9.64 -7.01 6.30
CA ILE A 286 -10.01 -8.00 5.28
C ILE A 286 -11.00 -9.05 5.83
N HIS A 287 -11.03 -9.24 7.15
CA HIS A 287 -11.91 -10.20 7.83
C HIS A 287 -13.33 -9.68 8.01
N ASN A 288 -13.55 -8.35 7.99
CA ASN A 288 -14.87 -7.74 8.18
C ASN A 288 -15.69 -7.74 6.89
N MET A 289 -15.05 -7.92 5.73
CA MET A 289 -15.75 -7.90 4.46
C MET A 289 -16.76 -9.04 4.34
N LYS A 290 -17.99 -8.72 3.99
CA LYS A 290 -19.09 -9.64 3.70
C LYS A 290 -19.07 -10.11 2.24
N VAL A 291 -18.28 -9.46 1.43
CA VAL A 291 -18.11 -9.74 0.01
C VAL A 291 -16.62 -9.83 -0.33
N GLN A 292 -16.34 -10.43 -1.47
CA GLN A 292 -15.01 -10.46 -2.07
C GLN A 292 -15.08 -9.94 -3.51
N LYS A 293 -13.96 -9.41 -3.98
CA LYS A 293 -13.79 -8.88 -5.35
C LYS A 293 -12.62 -9.59 -6.00
N ASP A 294 -12.79 -10.00 -7.24
CA ASP A 294 -11.70 -10.53 -8.06
C ASP A 294 -11.01 -9.45 -8.91
N SER A 295 -9.94 -9.82 -9.61
CA SER A 295 -9.17 -8.92 -10.48
C SER A 295 -9.95 -8.44 -11.73
N LYS A 296 -11.13 -8.98 -11.99
CA LYS A 296 -12.04 -8.51 -13.05
C LYS A 296 -13.08 -7.53 -12.51
N GLY A 297 -13.04 -7.23 -11.22
CA GLY A 297 -14.02 -6.37 -10.56
C GLY A 297 -15.33 -7.06 -10.21
N THR A 298 -15.42 -8.40 -10.37
CA THR A 298 -16.61 -9.15 -10.00
C THR A 298 -16.70 -9.26 -8.47
N VAL A 299 -17.85 -8.87 -7.93
CA VAL A 299 -18.13 -8.97 -6.50
C VAL A 299 -19.04 -10.18 -6.24
N SER A 300 -18.68 -10.99 -5.25
CA SER A 300 -19.46 -12.15 -4.79
C SER A 300 -19.51 -12.17 -3.26
N SER A 301 -20.49 -12.88 -2.69
CA SER A 301 -20.53 -13.12 -1.24
C SER A 301 -19.29 -13.87 -0.78
N LYS A 302 -18.84 -13.56 0.44
CA LYS A 302 -17.70 -14.20 1.07
C LYS A 302 -18.13 -15.40 1.88
#